data_9d5cf7de6c466c31d4bf03735717cf5f
#
_entry.id   9d5cf7de6c466c31d4bf03735717cf5f
#
_cell.length_a   1.000
_cell.length_b   1.000
_cell.length_c   1.000
_cell.angle_alpha   90.00
_cell.angle_beta   90.00
_cell.angle_gamma   90.00
#
_symmetry.space_group_name_H-M   'P 1'
#
loop_
_entity.id
_entity.type
_entity.pdbx_description
1 polymer ?
#
loop_
_entity_poly.entity_id
_entity_poly.type
_entity_poly.pdbx_seq_one_letter_code
_entity_poly.pdbx_strand_id
1 'polypeptide(L)'
;MTKFAVEVENLSVKFEDHIALSDLSMRVPPNTFVAIVGPNGAGKSTFLKVLLGLVRPTTGQVKIFGKTPQQVDPNIIGYVPQFKTMDRSFPALSIELVYTGLSRKWPWRLSTDARKKACQALEQVGATHLATRPIGRLSGGELQRVCLARSIVRQPKLLMLDEPATGIDAIGEEDMYRMLEAYQKESSATIMMITHDWHAVTHHANYVLLLNRKQVSFGSPGKALQEDNLRLAYGHIGHEHALKFLVNSNG
;
A
#
# COMPACT_ATOMS: atom_id res chain seq x y z
N MET A 1 17.20 -4.28 17.60
CA MET A 1 15.98 -4.02 16.78
C MET A 1 16.17 -2.68 16.08
N THR A 2 15.88 -2.60 14.79
CA THR A 2 15.92 -1.33 14.06
C THR A 2 14.84 -0.39 14.57
N LYS A 3 15.18 0.88 14.80
CA LYS A 3 14.29 1.89 15.38
C LYS A 3 13.12 2.25 14.42
N PHE A 4 13.33 2.10 13.12
CA PHE A 4 12.36 2.49 12.08
C PHE A 4 12.14 1.36 11.07
N ALA A 5 10.92 1.24 10.56
CA ALA A 5 10.58 0.35 9.46
C ALA A 5 11.04 0.94 8.12
N VAL A 6 10.84 2.25 7.93
CA VAL A 6 11.30 2.98 6.74
C VAL A 6 11.98 4.28 7.18
N GLU A 7 13.16 4.54 6.64
CA GLU A 7 13.91 5.77 6.81
C GLU A 7 14.22 6.34 5.43
N VAL A 8 13.94 7.60 5.23
CA VAL A 8 14.17 8.33 3.98
C VAL A 8 14.86 9.63 4.33
N GLU A 9 15.97 9.93 3.65
CA GLU A 9 16.78 11.13 3.87
C GLU A 9 17.08 11.81 2.54
N ASN A 10 16.57 13.03 2.37
CA ASN A 10 16.78 13.94 1.23
C ASN A 10 16.57 13.26 -0.13
N LEU A 11 15.57 12.37 -0.20
CA LEU A 11 15.27 11.57 -1.38
C LEU A 11 14.79 12.45 -2.53
N SER A 12 15.47 12.39 -3.66
CA SER A 12 14.99 12.96 -4.92
C SER A 12 15.07 11.93 -6.04
N VAL A 13 14.10 11.99 -6.96
CA VAL A 13 14.02 11.14 -8.16
C VAL A 13 13.75 12.02 -9.38
N LYS A 14 14.64 11.92 -10.37
CA LYS A 14 14.52 12.58 -11.66
C LYS A 14 14.54 11.53 -12.77
N PHE A 15 13.62 11.67 -13.74
CA PHE A 15 13.59 10.91 -14.99
C PHE A 15 13.86 11.90 -16.12
N GLU A 16 15.00 11.78 -16.77
CA GLU A 16 15.44 12.75 -17.81
C GLU A 16 15.31 14.18 -17.28
N ASP A 17 14.40 14.97 -17.83
CA ASP A 17 14.15 16.36 -17.41
C ASP A 17 12.99 16.51 -16.42
N HIS A 18 12.30 15.42 -16.07
CA HIS A 18 11.16 15.46 -15.18
C HIS A 18 11.53 15.11 -13.73
N ILE A 19 11.29 16.04 -12.79
CA ILE A 19 11.44 15.79 -11.36
C ILE A 19 10.15 15.10 -10.87
N ALA A 20 10.27 13.81 -10.49
CA ALA A 20 9.17 13.03 -9.95
C ALA A 20 9.05 13.20 -8.44
N LEU A 21 10.18 13.31 -7.72
CA LEU A 21 10.25 13.56 -6.27
C LEU A 21 11.41 14.49 -5.97
N SER A 22 11.23 15.39 -5.03
CA SER A 22 12.27 16.33 -4.57
C SER A 22 12.28 16.41 -3.06
N ASP A 23 13.46 16.19 -2.47
CA ASP A 23 13.80 16.44 -1.07
C ASP A 23 12.79 15.87 -0.05
N LEU A 24 12.52 14.56 -0.16
CA LEU A 24 11.63 13.85 0.76
C LEU A 24 12.45 13.27 1.92
N SER A 25 12.03 13.56 3.16
CA SER A 25 12.68 13.05 4.38
C SER A 25 11.64 12.65 5.40
N MET A 26 11.66 11.38 5.83
CA MET A 26 10.75 10.88 6.86
C MET A 26 11.28 9.64 7.57
N ARG A 27 10.72 9.35 8.73
CA ARG A 27 11.00 8.14 9.50
C ARG A 27 9.71 7.51 9.97
N VAL A 28 9.48 6.25 9.57
CA VAL A 28 8.27 5.48 9.89
C VAL A 28 8.60 4.46 10.97
N PRO A 29 7.96 4.53 12.14
CA PRO A 29 8.08 3.49 13.16
C PRO A 29 7.55 2.14 12.67
N PRO A 30 8.01 1.01 13.24
CA PRO A 30 7.38 -0.28 12.99
C PRO A 30 5.94 -0.32 13.51
N ASN A 31 5.14 -1.26 12.95
CA ASN A 31 3.75 -1.47 13.37
C ASN A 31 2.88 -0.21 13.29
N THR A 32 3.05 0.55 12.20
CA THR A 32 2.26 1.75 11.93
C THR A 32 1.59 1.67 10.58
N PHE A 33 0.44 2.33 10.46
CA PHE A 33 -0.26 2.55 9.20
C PHE A 33 0.05 3.95 8.69
N VAL A 34 0.64 4.03 7.49
CA VAL A 34 0.99 5.29 6.81
C VAL A 34 0.14 5.43 5.57
N ALA A 35 -0.67 6.48 5.51
CA ALA A 35 -1.36 6.88 4.29
C ALA A 35 -0.46 7.82 3.47
N ILE A 36 -0.36 7.57 2.18
CA ILE A 36 0.35 8.40 1.20
C ILE A 36 -0.70 9.07 0.32
N VAL A 37 -0.84 10.38 0.44
CA VAL A 37 -1.86 11.16 -0.24
C VAL A 37 -1.25 12.28 -1.08
N GLY A 38 -2.00 12.80 -2.03
CA GLY A 38 -1.58 13.88 -2.90
C GLY A 38 -2.23 13.81 -4.28
N PRO A 39 -2.17 14.86 -5.08
CA PRO A 39 -2.78 14.90 -6.41
C PRO A 39 -2.20 13.84 -7.37
N ASN A 40 -2.86 13.66 -8.51
CA ASN A 40 -2.32 12.85 -9.59
C ASN A 40 -1.00 13.46 -10.09
N GLY A 41 0.01 12.61 -10.34
CA GLY A 41 1.35 13.09 -10.70
C GLY A 41 2.20 13.61 -9.53
N ALA A 42 1.74 13.49 -8.27
CA ALA A 42 2.47 13.91 -7.08
C ALA A 42 3.72 13.06 -6.74
N GLY A 43 3.96 11.95 -7.46
CA GLY A 43 5.10 11.06 -7.21
C GLY A 43 4.81 9.89 -6.28
N LYS A 44 3.56 9.67 -5.84
CA LYS A 44 3.18 8.62 -4.89
C LYS A 44 3.65 7.21 -5.30
N SER A 45 3.27 6.76 -6.51
CA SER A 45 3.69 5.43 -7.02
C SER A 45 5.19 5.39 -7.32
N THR A 46 5.83 6.51 -7.69
CA THR A 46 7.29 6.58 -7.83
C THR A 46 7.96 6.34 -6.48
N PHE A 47 7.43 6.92 -5.40
CA PHE A 47 7.94 6.69 -4.05
C PHE A 47 7.83 5.21 -3.64
N LEU A 48 6.67 4.55 -3.86
CA LEU A 48 6.55 3.11 -3.61
C LEU A 48 7.55 2.30 -4.45
N LYS A 49 7.76 2.66 -5.72
CA LYS A 49 8.75 1.99 -6.59
C LYS A 49 10.18 2.14 -6.08
N VAL A 50 10.52 3.28 -5.45
CA VAL A 50 11.82 3.44 -4.77
C VAL A 50 11.94 2.51 -3.58
N LEU A 51 10.90 2.42 -2.74
CA LEU A 51 10.89 1.50 -1.59
C LEU A 51 10.97 0.03 -2.03
N LEU A 52 10.37 -0.32 -3.16
CA LEU A 52 10.46 -1.66 -3.77
C LEU A 52 11.83 -1.93 -4.44
N GLY A 53 12.73 -0.94 -4.50
CA GLY A 53 14.02 -1.06 -5.18
C GLY A 53 13.94 -1.08 -6.70
N LEU A 54 12.77 -0.78 -7.28
CA LEU A 54 12.50 -0.75 -8.73
C LEU A 54 12.98 0.56 -9.39
N VAL A 55 13.08 1.63 -8.62
CA VAL A 55 13.60 2.94 -9.04
C VAL A 55 14.73 3.32 -8.09
N ARG A 56 15.86 3.73 -8.65
CA ARG A 56 16.99 4.25 -7.86
C ARG A 56 16.81 5.74 -7.61
N PRO A 57 17.06 6.22 -6.37
CA PRO A 57 17.16 7.65 -6.10
C PRO A 57 18.21 8.33 -6.98
N THR A 58 17.93 9.57 -7.40
CA THR A 58 18.95 10.45 -8.01
C THR A 58 19.87 11.02 -6.92
N THR A 59 19.27 11.42 -5.79
CA THR A 59 19.99 11.85 -4.58
C THR A 59 19.30 11.34 -3.33
N GLY A 60 19.97 11.38 -2.18
CA GLY A 60 19.46 10.91 -0.91
C GLY A 60 19.54 9.40 -0.75
N GLN A 61 18.94 8.89 0.32
CA GLN A 61 18.98 7.46 0.66
C GLN A 61 17.68 6.99 1.26
N VAL A 62 17.42 5.68 1.10
CA VAL A 62 16.29 4.98 1.68
C VAL A 62 16.78 3.73 2.38
N LYS A 63 16.25 3.47 3.57
CA LYS A 63 16.46 2.22 4.31
C LYS A 63 15.12 1.62 4.73
N ILE A 64 15.00 0.32 4.60
CA ILE A 64 13.88 -0.49 5.06
C ILE A 64 14.44 -1.47 6.10
N PHE A 65 13.99 -1.35 7.34
CA PHE A 65 14.55 -2.07 8.48
C PHE A 65 16.09 -2.00 8.53
N GLY A 66 16.64 -0.80 8.25
CA GLY A 66 18.09 -0.51 8.31
C GLY A 66 18.89 -0.97 7.09
N LYS A 67 18.27 -1.61 6.07
CA LYS A 67 18.92 -2.07 4.83
C LYS A 67 18.47 -1.23 3.63
N THR A 68 19.33 -1.07 2.63
CA THR A 68 18.89 -0.48 1.35
C THR A 68 17.84 -1.37 0.68
N PRO A 69 16.90 -0.83 -0.13
CA PRO A 69 15.84 -1.61 -0.76
C PRO A 69 16.35 -2.85 -1.52
N GLN A 70 17.53 -2.77 -2.14
CA GLN A 70 18.14 -3.86 -2.90
C GLN A 70 18.69 -4.99 -2.00
N GLN A 71 18.96 -4.70 -0.73
CA GLN A 71 19.50 -5.66 0.26
C GLN A 71 18.43 -6.24 1.18
N VAL A 72 17.20 -5.74 1.08
CA VAL A 72 16.07 -6.27 1.86
C VAL A 72 15.68 -7.64 1.34
N ASP A 73 15.43 -8.57 2.26
CA ASP A 73 14.83 -9.85 1.90
C ASP A 73 13.44 -9.62 1.30
N PRO A 74 13.18 -9.99 0.04
CA PRO A 74 11.88 -9.80 -0.59
C PRO A 74 10.72 -10.47 0.17
N ASN A 75 10.99 -11.45 1.03
CA ASN A 75 9.97 -12.15 1.79
C ASN A 75 9.34 -11.29 2.89
N ILE A 76 10.04 -10.25 3.35
CA ILE A 76 9.51 -9.34 4.38
C ILE A 76 8.71 -8.17 3.79
N ILE A 77 8.60 -8.09 2.45
CA ILE A 77 7.83 -7.06 1.75
C ILE A 77 6.65 -7.72 1.04
N GLY A 78 5.44 -7.23 1.32
CA GLY A 78 4.22 -7.49 0.55
C GLY A 78 3.91 -6.29 -0.33
N TYR A 79 3.45 -6.51 -1.56
CA TYR A 79 3.04 -5.43 -2.45
C TYR A 79 1.77 -5.78 -3.21
N VAL A 80 0.81 -4.87 -3.16
CA VAL A 80 -0.42 -4.89 -3.96
C VAL A 80 -0.35 -3.74 -4.96
N PRO A 81 -0.14 -4.00 -6.25
CA PRO A 81 -0.13 -2.97 -7.29
C PRO A 81 -1.55 -2.49 -7.60
N GLN A 82 -1.65 -1.34 -8.24
CA GLN A 82 -2.91 -0.86 -8.81
C GLN A 82 -3.46 -1.83 -9.86
N PHE A 83 -4.74 -2.19 -9.75
CA PHE A 83 -5.36 -3.34 -10.47
C PHE A 83 -5.59 -3.17 -11.98
N LYS A 84 -5.32 -2.02 -12.55
CA LYS A 84 -5.59 -1.76 -13.98
C LYS A 84 -4.86 -2.69 -14.97
N THR A 85 -3.87 -3.46 -14.51
CA THR A 85 -2.95 -4.21 -15.37
C THR A 85 -3.07 -5.73 -15.29
N MET A 86 -3.98 -6.28 -14.47
CA MET A 86 -4.07 -7.73 -14.33
C MET A 86 -4.89 -8.35 -15.46
N ASP A 87 -4.24 -9.23 -16.24
CA ASP A 87 -4.94 -10.02 -17.26
C ASP A 87 -5.83 -11.06 -16.60
N ARG A 88 -7.16 -10.83 -16.68
CA ARG A 88 -8.18 -11.73 -16.14
C ARG A 88 -8.45 -12.95 -17.01
N SER A 89 -7.91 -12.99 -18.24
CA SER A 89 -8.07 -14.12 -19.15
C SER A 89 -7.22 -15.32 -18.79
N PHE A 90 -6.23 -15.13 -17.91
CA PHE A 90 -5.34 -16.19 -17.46
C PHE A 90 -6.11 -17.27 -16.67
N PRO A 91 -6.06 -18.55 -17.10
CA PRO A 91 -6.86 -19.64 -16.54
C PRO A 91 -6.28 -20.14 -15.21
N ALA A 92 -6.36 -19.33 -14.16
CA ALA A 92 -5.85 -19.66 -12.83
C ALA A 92 -6.97 -19.73 -11.80
N LEU A 93 -6.85 -20.58 -10.81
CA LEU A 93 -7.67 -20.55 -9.60
C LEU A 93 -7.12 -19.52 -8.60
N SER A 94 -8.01 -18.98 -7.77
CA SER A 94 -7.63 -17.99 -6.75
C SER A 94 -6.52 -18.49 -5.82
N ILE A 95 -6.58 -19.75 -5.38
CA ILE A 95 -5.54 -20.35 -4.53
C ILE A 95 -4.18 -20.45 -5.24
N GLU A 96 -4.16 -20.67 -6.54
CA GLU A 96 -2.94 -20.73 -7.35
C GLU A 96 -2.32 -19.34 -7.48
N LEU A 97 -3.15 -18.30 -7.65
CA LEU A 97 -2.71 -16.93 -7.64
C LEU A 97 -2.08 -16.56 -6.27
N VAL A 98 -2.72 -16.93 -5.16
CA VAL A 98 -2.17 -16.70 -3.81
C VAL A 98 -0.84 -17.42 -3.64
N TYR A 99 -0.72 -18.67 -4.14
CA TYR A 99 0.54 -19.41 -4.10
C TYR A 99 1.69 -18.69 -4.81
N THR A 100 1.45 -17.93 -5.87
CA THR A 100 2.52 -17.16 -6.53
C THR A 100 3.18 -16.13 -5.59
N GLY A 101 2.53 -15.80 -4.47
CA GLY A 101 3.15 -15.04 -3.39
C GLY A 101 4.22 -15.85 -2.64
N LEU A 102 4.14 -17.16 -2.58
CA LEU A 102 5.15 -18.06 -1.95
C LEU A 102 6.27 -18.47 -2.91
N SER A 103 6.01 -18.49 -4.22
CA SER A 103 6.96 -18.98 -5.22
C SER A 103 6.91 -18.11 -6.48
N ARG A 104 8.08 -17.88 -7.10
CA ARG A 104 8.15 -17.22 -8.41
C ARG A 104 7.74 -18.14 -9.57
N LYS A 105 7.61 -19.47 -9.31
CA LYS A 105 7.20 -20.45 -10.31
C LYS A 105 5.71 -20.72 -10.17
N TRP A 106 5.02 -20.84 -11.31
CA TRP A 106 3.63 -21.28 -11.34
C TRP A 106 3.55 -22.74 -10.85
N PRO A 107 2.58 -23.09 -9.98
CA PRO A 107 2.48 -24.45 -9.45
C PRO A 107 1.87 -25.41 -10.46
N TRP A 108 2.56 -26.51 -10.77
CA TRP A 108 1.93 -27.70 -11.40
C TRP A 108 1.05 -28.46 -10.41
N ARG A 109 1.45 -28.49 -9.14
CA ARG A 109 0.71 -29.00 -7.98
C ARG A 109 1.09 -28.21 -6.74
N LEU A 110 0.10 -27.91 -5.92
CA LEU A 110 0.34 -27.32 -4.61
C LEU A 110 0.71 -28.43 -3.62
N SER A 111 1.84 -28.27 -2.92
CA SER A 111 2.13 -29.11 -1.77
C SER A 111 1.12 -28.85 -0.66
N THR A 112 0.93 -29.82 0.25
CA THR A 112 0.01 -29.68 1.39
C THR A 112 0.31 -28.44 2.23
N ASP A 113 1.59 -28.16 2.51
CA ASP A 113 2.01 -26.98 3.27
C ASP A 113 1.70 -25.67 2.52
N ALA A 114 2.03 -25.61 1.23
CA ALA A 114 1.75 -24.45 0.42
C ALA A 114 0.23 -24.17 0.29
N ARG A 115 -0.57 -25.23 0.15
CA ARG A 115 -2.03 -25.11 0.13
C ARG A 115 -2.56 -24.58 1.46
N LYS A 116 -2.04 -25.11 2.57
CA LYS A 116 -2.42 -24.64 3.91
C LYS A 116 -2.13 -23.14 4.09
N LYS A 117 -0.92 -22.69 3.75
CA LYS A 117 -0.54 -21.26 3.82
C LYS A 117 -1.42 -20.38 2.93
N ALA A 118 -1.71 -20.82 1.70
CA ALA A 118 -2.57 -20.08 0.79
C ALA A 118 -4.03 -20.00 1.31
N CYS A 119 -4.57 -21.09 1.89
CA CYS A 119 -5.88 -21.08 2.52
C CYS A 119 -5.93 -20.16 3.74
N GLN A 120 -4.90 -20.17 4.60
CA GLN A 120 -4.81 -19.25 5.74
C GLN A 120 -4.79 -17.79 5.30
N ALA A 121 -4.02 -17.47 4.25
CA ALA A 121 -4.01 -16.11 3.72
C ALA A 121 -5.38 -15.69 3.13
N LEU A 122 -6.09 -16.60 2.47
CA LEU A 122 -7.46 -16.36 2.01
C LEU A 122 -8.45 -16.18 3.16
N GLU A 123 -8.28 -16.92 4.25
CA GLU A 123 -9.09 -16.78 5.46
C GLU A 123 -8.90 -15.40 6.11
N GLN A 124 -7.66 -14.94 6.24
CA GLN A 124 -7.33 -13.62 6.80
C GLN A 124 -7.99 -12.46 6.04
N VAL A 125 -8.32 -12.65 4.77
CA VAL A 125 -9.01 -11.64 3.94
C VAL A 125 -10.48 -11.97 3.67
N GLY A 126 -11.06 -12.95 4.39
CA GLY A 126 -12.46 -13.35 4.24
C GLY A 126 -12.80 -13.93 2.84
N ALA A 127 -11.82 -14.52 2.14
CA ALA A 127 -11.94 -15.00 0.77
C ALA A 127 -11.78 -16.53 0.62
N THR A 128 -11.93 -17.30 1.68
CA THR A 128 -11.76 -18.77 1.67
C THR A 128 -12.68 -19.45 0.65
N HIS A 129 -13.93 -18.97 0.52
CA HIS A 129 -14.92 -19.48 -0.44
C HIS A 129 -14.54 -19.27 -1.91
N LEU A 130 -13.54 -18.41 -2.18
CA LEU A 130 -13.03 -18.13 -3.52
C LEU A 130 -11.89 -19.06 -3.94
N ALA A 131 -11.33 -19.88 -3.03
CA ALA A 131 -10.10 -20.64 -3.26
C ALA A 131 -10.07 -21.42 -4.58
N THR A 132 -11.21 -22.03 -4.97
CA THR A 132 -11.33 -22.85 -6.19
C THR A 132 -12.01 -22.10 -7.35
N ARG A 133 -12.32 -20.81 -7.20
CA ARG A 133 -12.91 -20.02 -8.29
C ARG A 133 -11.84 -19.52 -9.25
N PRO A 134 -12.08 -19.60 -10.57
CA PRO A 134 -11.21 -18.97 -11.57
C PRO A 134 -11.14 -17.45 -11.39
N ILE A 135 -9.95 -16.87 -11.48
CA ILE A 135 -9.73 -15.41 -11.28
C ILE A 135 -10.53 -14.56 -12.26
N GLY A 136 -10.75 -15.07 -13.49
CA GLY A 136 -11.58 -14.38 -14.49
C GLY A 136 -13.05 -14.26 -14.15
N ARG A 137 -13.54 -15.05 -13.17
CA ARG A 137 -14.95 -15.04 -12.71
C ARG A 137 -15.15 -14.24 -11.41
N LEU A 138 -14.10 -13.62 -10.91
CA LEU A 138 -14.18 -12.82 -9.68
C LEU A 138 -14.70 -11.41 -10.00
N SER A 139 -15.51 -10.87 -9.09
CA SER A 139 -15.81 -9.43 -9.06
C SER A 139 -14.52 -8.61 -8.78
N GLY A 140 -14.58 -7.29 -8.92
CA GLY A 140 -13.45 -6.42 -8.60
C GLY A 140 -12.97 -6.58 -7.16
N GLY A 141 -13.89 -6.51 -6.20
CA GLY A 141 -13.58 -6.65 -4.78
C GLY A 141 -13.09 -8.06 -4.40
N GLU A 142 -13.68 -9.13 -4.96
CA GLU A 142 -13.21 -10.51 -4.76
C GLU A 142 -11.78 -10.69 -5.25
N LEU A 143 -11.44 -10.16 -6.41
CA LEU A 143 -10.09 -10.23 -6.96
C LEU A 143 -9.09 -9.46 -6.09
N GLN A 144 -9.49 -8.29 -5.58
CA GLN A 144 -8.65 -7.51 -4.68
C GLN A 144 -8.35 -8.25 -3.38
N ARG A 145 -9.36 -8.91 -2.76
CA ARG A 145 -9.14 -9.77 -1.59
C ARG A 145 -8.14 -10.90 -1.90
N VAL A 146 -8.28 -11.56 -3.04
CA VAL A 146 -7.34 -12.62 -3.46
C VAL A 146 -5.92 -12.07 -3.68
N CYS A 147 -5.78 -10.89 -4.25
CA CYS A 147 -4.46 -10.26 -4.41
C CYS A 147 -3.88 -9.75 -3.09
N LEU A 148 -4.70 -9.28 -2.16
CA LEU A 148 -4.26 -9.00 -0.81
C LEU A 148 -3.77 -10.28 -0.12
N ALA A 149 -4.52 -11.40 -0.20
CA ALA A 149 -4.08 -12.71 0.30
C ALA A 149 -2.72 -13.11 -0.29
N ARG A 150 -2.53 -12.92 -1.61
CA ARG A 150 -1.24 -13.16 -2.27
C ARG A 150 -0.10 -12.35 -1.67
N SER A 151 -0.34 -11.08 -1.32
CA SER A 151 0.69 -10.19 -0.79
C SER A 151 1.06 -10.49 0.66
N ILE A 152 0.11 -11.05 1.45
CA ILE A 152 0.31 -11.35 2.87
C ILE A 152 0.67 -12.81 3.16
N VAL A 153 0.61 -13.71 2.19
CA VAL A 153 0.83 -15.17 2.38
C VAL A 153 2.19 -15.53 2.99
N ARG A 154 3.18 -14.63 2.88
CA ARG A 154 4.51 -14.75 3.52
C ARG A 154 4.61 -14.03 4.86
N GLN A 155 3.53 -13.44 5.34
CA GLN A 155 3.52 -12.63 6.55
C GLN A 155 4.58 -11.50 6.51
N PRO A 156 4.52 -10.61 5.52
CA PRO A 156 5.49 -9.53 5.38
C PRO A 156 5.49 -8.60 6.58
N LYS A 157 6.67 -8.03 6.90
CA LYS A 157 6.82 -6.98 7.92
C LYS A 157 6.46 -5.59 7.41
N LEU A 158 6.54 -5.38 6.09
CA LEU A 158 6.14 -4.15 5.40
C LEU A 158 5.18 -4.51 4.28
N LEU A 159 3.96 -4.02 4.36
CA LEU A 159 2.93 -4.19 3.33
C LEU A 159 2.72 -2.85 2.63
N MET A 160 2.93 -2.82 1.32
CA MET A 160 2.72 -1.65 0.47
C MET A 160 1.54 -1.87 -0.46
N LEU A 161 0.63 -0.89 -0.53
CA LEU A 161 -0.57 -0.96 -1.34
C LEU A 161 -0.68 0.31 -2.20
N ASP A 162 -0.89 0.12 -3.50
CA ASP A 162 -1.07 1.22 -4.46
C ASP A 162 -2.53 1.30 -4.88
N GLU A 163 -3.31 2.18 -4.24
CA GLU A 163 -4.75 2.39 -4.47
C GLU A 163 -5.56 1.07 -4.44
N PRO A 164 -5.51 0.30 -3.35
CA PRO A 164 -6.08 -1.05 -3.33
C PRO A 164 -7.62 -1.06 -3.39
N ALA A 165 -8.31 0.03 -3.08
CA ALA A 165 -9.77 0.14 -3.09
C ALA A 165 -10.34 0.64 -4.43
N THR A 166 -9.52 0.96 -5.41
CA THR A 166 -10.01 1.50 -6.68
C THR A 166 -10.94 0.51 -7.39
N GLY A 167 -12.20 0.93 -7.59
CA GLY A 167 -13.22 0.13 -8.29
C GLY A 167 -13.99 -0.83 -7.38
N ILE A 168 -13.91 -0.68 -6.07
CA ILE A 168 -14.81 -1.29 -5.09
C ILE A 168 -15.89 -0.26 -4.69
N ASP A 169 -17.06 -0.74 -4.27
CA ASP A 169 -18.09 0.09 -3.65
C ASP A 169 -17.68 0.49 -2.21
N ALA A 170 -18.38 1.48 -1.65
CA ALA A 170 -18.04 2.03 -0.32
C ALA A 170 -18.07 0.98 0.81
N ILE A 171 -18.97 -0.01 0.73
CA ILE A 171 -19.07 -1.08 1.74
C ILE A 171 -17.82 -1.99 1.66
N GLY A 172 -17.45 -2.40 0.46
CA GLY A 172 -16.28 -3.23 0.23
C GLY A 172 -14.96 -2.52 0.56
N GLU A 173 -14.92 -1.19 0.39
CA GLU A 173 -13.79 -0.35 0.76
C GLU A 173 -13.60 -0.33 2.28
N GLU A 174 -14.64 -0.07 3.05
CA GLU A 174 -14.60 -0.10 4.52
C GLU A 174 -14.20 -1.48 5.06
N ASP A 175 -14.75 -2.56 4.49
CA ASP A 175 -14.38 -3.93 4.84
C ASP A 175 -12.89 -4.22 4.58
N MET A 176 -12.32 -3.64 3.53
CA MET A 176 -10.90 -3.80 3.23
C MET A 176 -10.03 -3.07 4.26
N TYR A 177 -10.41 -1.86 4.69
CA TYR A 177 -9.65 -1.15 5.74
C TYR A 177 -9.69 -1.89 7.06
N ARG A 178 -10.85 -2.42 7.48
CA ARG A 178 -10.97 -3.27 8.67
C ARG A 178 -10.09 -4.51 8.59
N MET A 179 -10.03 -5.13 7.42
CA MET A 179 -9.16 -6.27 7.17
C MET A 179 -7.67 -5.92 7.32
N LEU A 180 -7.24 -4.78 6.77
CA LEU A 180 -5.86 -4.28 6.87
C LEU A 180 -5.50 -3.97 8.32
N GLU A 181 -6.40 -3.37 9.10
CA GLU A 181 -6.20 -3.15 10.54
C GLU A 181 -6.08 -4.45 11.33
N ALA A 182 -6.97 -5.42 11.07
CA ALA A 182 -6.92 -6.73 11.73
C ALA A 182 -5.57 -7.41 11.43
N TYR A 183 -5.18 -7.43 10.15
CA TYR A 183 -3.88 -7.96 9.74
C TYR A 183 -2.71 -7.24 10.42
N GLN A 184 -2.73 -5.90 10.49
CA GLN A 184 -1.69 -5.13 11.18
C GLN A 184 -1.59 -5.49 12.66
N LYS A 185 -2.74 -5.58 13.36
CA LYS A 185 -2.78 -5.93 14.78
C LYS A 185 -2.22 -7.34 15.06
N GLU A 186 -2.57 -8.30 14.20
CA GLU A 186 -2.13 -9.70 14.36
C GLU A 186 -0.66 -9.91 14.00
N SER A 187 -0.21 -9.33 12.89
CA SER A 187 1.14 -9.56 12.34
C SER A 187 2.19 -8.55 12.82
N SER A 188 1.77 -7.44 13.46
CA SER A 188 2.62 -6.29 13.76
C SER A 188 3.33 -5.72 12.51
N ALA A 189 2.71 -5.87 11.34
CA ALA A 189 3.23 -5.34 10.10
C ALA A 189 3.12 -3.81 10.04
N THR A 190 4.06 -3.19 9.35
CA THR A 190 3.93 -1.78 8.94
C THR A 190 3.19 -1.73 7.61
N ILE A 191 2.19 -0.87 7.48
CA ILE A 191 1.41 -0.69 6.26
C ILE A 191 1.72 0.68 5.67
N MET A 192 1.99 0.73 4.37
CA MET A 192 2.11 1.98 3.61
C MET A 192 1.14 1.92 2.44
N MET A 193 0.15 2.80 2.39
CA MET A 193 -0.92 2.73 1.42
C MET A 193 -1.11 4.07 0.70
N ILE A 194 -1.08 4.05 -0.62
CA ILE A 194 -1.59 5.15 -1.43
C ILE A 194 -3.11 5.05 -1.46
N THR A 195 -3.78 6.13 -1.11
CA THR A 195 -5.24 6.22 -1.16
C THR A 195 -5.69 7.63 -1.49
N HIS A 196 -6.90 7.73 -2.03
CA HIS A 196 -7.65 8.97 -2.22
C HIS A 196 -8.84 9.06 -1.26
N ASP A 197 -9.06 8.07 -0.42
CA ASP A 197 -10.12 8.03 0.57
C ASP A 197 -9.70 8.78 1.84
N TRP A 198 -10.30 9.94 2.04
CA TRP A 198 -10.06 10.79 3.22
C TRP A 198 -10.59 10.18 4.51
N HIS A 199 -11.66 9.40 4.45
CA HIS A 199 -12.21 8.69 5.60
C HIS A 199 -11.18 7.67 6.12
N ALA A 200 -10.65 6.86 5.23
CA ALA A 200 -9.60 5.91 5.59
C ALA A 200 -8.36 6.60 6.18
N VAL A 201 -7.94 7.72 5.58
CA VAL A 201 -6.77 8.47 6.07
C VAL A 201 -6.98 8.98 7.49
N THR A 202 -8.16 9.51 7.81
CA THR A 202 -8.44 10.11 9.13
C THR A 202 -8.68 9.07 10.22
N HIS A 203 -9.28 7.92 9.90
CA HIS A 203 -9.70 6.92 10.88
C HIS A 203 -8.67 5.80 11.08
N HIS A 204 -7.94 5.41 10.04
CA HIS A 204 -7.05 4.25 10.09
C HIS A 204 -5.57 4.58 10.10
N ALA A 205 -5.15 5.74 9.57
CA ALA A 205 -3.74 6.07 9.49
C ALA A 205 -3.15 6.61 10.80
N ASN A 206 -2.00 6.09 11.22
CA ASN A 206 -1.20 6.68 12.29
C ASN A 206 -0.41 7.89 11.79
N TYR A 207 0.06 7.84 10.54
CA TYR A 207 0.80 8.90 9.88
C TYR A 207 0.28 9.14 8.46
N VAL A 208 0.41 10.37 8.01
CA VAL A 208 0.10 10.79 6.64
C VAL A 208 1.33 11.40 6.02
N LEU A 209 1.68 10.94 4.83
CA LEU A 209 2.63 11.57 3.93
C LEU A 209 1.84 12.32 2.84
N LEU A 210 1.84 13.65 2.89
CA LEU A 210 1.22 14.48 1.87
C LEU A 210 2.27 14.92 0.86
N LEU A 211 2.09 14.49 -0.39
CA LEU A 211 3.01 14.71 -1.51
C LEU A 211 2.41 15.60 -2.59
N ASN A 212 3.25 16.48 -3.13
CA ASN A 212 3.07 17.10 -4.45
C ASN A 212 4.45 17.30 -5.09
N ARG A 213 5.04 16.23 -5.66
CA ARG A 213 6.42 16.11 -6.13
C ARG A 213 7.49 16.35 -5.07
N LYS A 214 7.15 17.07 -4.00
CA LYS A 214 7.93 17.25 -2.78
C LYS A 214 7.09 16.86 -1.59
N GLN A 215 7.74 16.62 -0.47
CA GLN A 215 7.05 16.45 0.79
C GLN A 215 6.41 17.77 1.19
N VAL A 216 5.08 17.82 1.23
CA VAL A 216 4.34 18.97 1.77
C VAL A 216 4.29 18.86 3.29
N SER A 217 3.94 17.66 3.78
CA SER A 217 3.93 17.36 5.22
C SER A 217 4.10 15.87 5.49
N PHE A 218 4.56 15.53 6.70
CA PHE A 218 4.56 14.18 7.26
C PHE A 218 4.28 14.25 8.75
N GLY A 219 3.28 13.52 9.24
CA GLY A 219 2.89 13.51 10.65
C GLY A 219 1.58 12.79 10.90
N SER A 220 1.00 12.96 12.11
CA SER A 220 -0.35 12.47 12.39
C SER A 220 -1.37 13.12 11.44
N PRO A 221 -2.54 12.48 11.16
CA PRO A 221 -3.54 13.03 10.24
C PRO A 221 -3.88 14.50 10.54
N GLY A 222 -4.20 14.85 11.79
CA GLY A 222 -4.55 16.21 12.16
C GLY A 222 -3.44 17.26 11.99
N LYS A 223 -2.15 16.84 11.97
CA LYS A 223 -1.02 17.74 11.67
C LYS A 223 -0.72 17.81 10.19
N ALA A 224 -0.73 16.65 9.52
CA ALA A 224 -0.36 16.57 8.13
C ALA A 224 -1.40 17.19 7.19
N LEU A 225 -2.67 17.09 7.55
CA LEU A 225 -3.82 17.52 6.74
C LEU A 225 -4.38 18.90 7.15
N GLN A 226 -3.56 19.76 7.76
CA GLN A 226 -3.95 21.14 8.01
C GLN A 226 -4.27 21.87 6.71
N GLU A 227 -5.17 22.85 6.76
CA GLU A 227 -5.68 23.55 5.59
C GLU A 227 -4.55 24.13 4.71
N ASP A 228 -3.55 24.74 5.32
CA ASP A 228 -2.41 25.30 4.58
C ASP A 228 -1.63 24.23 3.81
N ASN A 229 -1.43 23.04 4.40
CA ASN A 229 -0.78 21.94 3.74
C ASN A 229 -1.62 21.41 2.55
N LEU A 230 -2.94 21.32 2.74
CA LEU A 230 -3.85 20.91 1.66
C LEU A 230 -3.87 21.93 0.52
N ARG A 231 -3.86 23.24 0.83
CA ARG A 231 -3.72 24.30 -0.18
C ARG A 231 -2.41 24.19 -0.95
N LEU A 232 -1.30 23.92 -0.27
CA LEU A 232 0.00 23.72 -0.91
C LEU A 232 0.03 22.48 -1.80
N ALA A 233 -0.65 21.39 -1.40
CA ALA A 233 -0.65 20.14 -2.15
C ALA A 233 -1.59 20.18 -3.37
N TYR A 234 -2.81 20.71 -3.20
CA TYR A 234 -3.88 20.58 -4.20
C TYR A 234 -4.22 21.92 -4.92
N GLY A 235 -3.70 23.05 -4.46
CA GLY A 235 -4.08 24.38 -4.96
C GLY A 235 -5.50 24.77 -4.53
N HIS A 236 -6.05 25.84 -5.13
CA HIS A 236 -7.39 26.36 -4.74
C HIS A 236 -8.58 25.48 -5.17
N ILE A 237 -8.42 24.57 -6.12
CA ILE A 237 -9.52 23.86 -6.79
C ILE A 237 -9.94 22.56 -6.08
N GLY A 238 -9.11 22.03 -5.16
CA GLY A 238 -9.33 20.72 -4.54
C GLY A 238 -9.98 20.72 -3.15
N HIS A 239 -10.27 21.88 -2.58
CA HIS A 239 -10.53 22.04 -1.16
C HIS A 239 -11.90 21.57 -0.67
N GLU A 240 -12.95 21.70 -1.45
CA GLU A 240 -14.32 21.51 -0.94
C GLU A 240 -14.58 20.07 -0.45
N HIS A 241 -13.98 19.07 -1.08
CA HIS A 241 -14.17 17.66 -0.65
C HIS A 241 -13.30 17.30 0.55
N ALA A 242 -12.03 17.70 0.59
CA ALA A 242 -11.14 17.39 1.72
C ALA A 242 -11.54 18.16 3.00
N LEU A 243 -11.92 19.43 2.88
CA LEU A 243 -12.33 20.26 4.01
C LEU A 243 -13.70 19.85 4.57
N LYS A 244 -14.67 19.43 3.75
CA LYS A 244 -15.97 18.96 4.24
C LYS A 244 -15.84 17.72 5.14
N PHE A 245 -14.90 16.83 4.86
CA PHE A 245 -14.65 15.66 5.71
C PHE A 245 -13.94 16.01 7.02
N LEU A 246 -12.97 16.94 7.00
CA LEU A 246 -12.23 17.34 8.20
C LEU A 246 -13.08 18.17 9.18
N VAL A 247 -14.03 18.96 8.68
CA VAL A 247 -14.94 19.78 9.50
C VAL A 247 -16.01 18.90 10.16
N ASN A 248 -16.50 17.85 9.49
CA ASN A 248 -17.52 16.94 10.01
C ASN A 248 -16.98 15.88 10.99
N SER A 249 -15.67 15.67 11.08
CA SER A 249 -15.06 14.71 12.02
C SER A 249 -14.60 15.33 13.35
N ASN A 250 -14.77 16.65 13.54
CA ASN A 250 -14.46 17.38 14.77
C ASN A 250 -15.71 17.88 15.51
N GLY A 251 -16.91 17.38 15.17
CA GLY A 251 -18.17 17.70 15.81
C GLY A 251 -18.71 16.55 16.66
#